data_c6b05b1543d2a1fb4decec81a201c944
#
_entry.id   c6b05b1543d2a1fb4decec81a201c944
#
_cell.length_a   1.000
_cell.length_b   1.000
_cell.length_c   1.000
_cell.angle_alpha   90.00
_cell.angle_beta   90.00
_cell.angle_gamma   90.00
#
_symmetry.space_group_name_H-M   'P 1'
#
loop_
_entity.id
_entity.type
_entity.pdbx_description
1 polymer ?
#
loop_
_entity_poly.entity_id
_entity_poly.type
_entity_poly.pdbx_seq_one_letter_code
_entity_poly.pdbx_strand_id
1 'polypeptide(L)'
;MAAEIIKSQVNKGARKEIYHFRDQQGLEVDFLAPSGAGGGLWMIECKAARTIHPAMANALLALRRAMGGKSTRAVVVHRSGAGDPPTHAIMPGVKAMNVRILVRALYNQKTYPW
;
A
#
# COMPACT_ATOMS: atom_id res chain seq x y z
N MET A 1 -0.63 11.92 1.86
CA MET A 1 -0.34 10.48 2.03
C MET A 1 1.08 10.22 2.51
N ALA A 2 2.09 10.79 1.87
CA ALA A 2 3.48 10.57 2.30
C ALA A 2 3.71 10.95 3.76
N ALA A 3 3.12 12.05 4.22
CA ALA A 3 3.26 12.52 5.59
C ALA A 3 2.75 11.50 6.61
N GLU A 4 1.65 10.84 6.33
CA GLU A 4 1.07 9.82 7.21
C GLU A 4 1.94 8.58 7.29
N ILE A 5 2.53 8.17 6.17
CA ILE A 5 3.44 7.02 6.14
C ILE A 5 4.71 7.32 6.94
N ILE A 6 5.31 8.48 6.70
CA ILE A 6 6.52 8.91 7.42
C ILE A 6 6.24 9.00 8.93
N LYS A 7 5.10 9.60 9.30
CA LYS A 7 4.70 9.71 10.70
C LYS A 7 4.59 8.33 11.36
N SER A 8 4.00 7.37 10.66
CA SER A 8 3.90 5.99 11.15
C SER A 8 5.29 5.38 11.38
N GLN A 9 6.20 5.58 10.45
CA GLN A 9 7.58 5.07 10.57
C GLN A 9 8.30 5.68 11.77
N VAL A 10 8.23 7.00 11.93
CA VAL A 10 8.86 7.71 13.04
C VAL A 10 8.30 7.27 14.38
N ASN A 11 6.99 7.13 14.49
CA ASN A 11 6.34 6.72 15.73
C ASN A 11 6.74 5.31 16.16
N LYS A 12 7.19 4.49 15.24
CA LYS A 12 7.70 3.14 15.53
C LYS A 12 9.21 3.12 15.78
N GLY A 13 9.89 4.25 15.72
CA GLY A 13 11.34 4.32 15.79
C GLY A 13 12.05 3.82 14.56
N ALA A 14 11.33 3.61 13.46
CA ALA A 14 11.91 3.16 12.21
C ALA A 14 12.49 4.33 11.41
N ARG A 15 13.35 4.02 10.43
CA ARG A 15 13.87 5.02 9.52
C ARG A 15 12.74 5.55 8.63
N LYS A 16 12.86 6.81 8.24
CA LYS A 16 11.96 7.42 7.27
C LYS A 16 12.34 6.91 5.88
N GLU A 17 11.64 5.89 5.43
CA GLU A 17 11.88 5.30 4.11
C GLU A 17 10.58 5.22 3.34
N ILE A 18 10.46 6.07 2.32
CA ILE A 18 9.34 6.08 1.39
C ILE A 18 9.87 6.46 0.02
N TYR A 19 9.49 5.71 -0.98
CA TYR A 19 9.97 5.88 -2.34
C TYR A 19 8.82 5.94 -3.31
N HIS A 20 9.00 6.71 -4.38
CA HIS A 20 8.13 6.69 -5.55
C HIS A 20 8.78 5.81 -6.61
N PHE A 21 8.00 4.92 -7.21
CA PHE A 21 8.51 4.08 -8.28
C PHE A 21 7.99 4.56 -9.64
N ARG A 22 8.91 4.67 -10.58
CA ARG A 22 8.59 4.99 -11.97
C ARG A 22 9.64 4.35 -12.88
N ASP A 23 9.18 3.63 -13.91
CA ASP A 23 10.09 3.07 -14.90
C ASP A 23 10.02 3.84 -16.21
N GLN A 24 10.86 3.43 -17.17
CA GLN A 24 10.94 4.10 -18.49
C GLN A 24 9.72 3.83 -19.38
N GLN A 25 8.94 2.81 -19.05
CA GLN A 25 7.78 2.41 -19.82
C GLN A 25 6.49 3.03 -19.31
N GLY A 26 6.57 3.89 -18.31
CA GLY A 26 5.41 4.58 -17.75
C GLY A 26 4.74 3.86 -16.60
N LEU A 27 5.30 2.74 -16.13
CA LEU A 27 4.79 2.09 -14.93
C LEU A 27 5.13 2.94 -13.70
N GLU A 28 4.11 3.28 -12.92
CA GLU A 28 4.28 4.07 -11.69
C GLU A 28 3.53 3.42 -10.54
N VAL A 29 4.16 3.45 -9.36
CA VAL A 29 3.51 3.15 -8.08
C VAL A 29 3.79 4.32 -7.16
N ASP A 30 2.73 4.86 -6.55
CA ASP A 30 2.83 6.12 -5.82
C ASP A 30 3.81 6.05 -4.66
N PHE A 31 3.77 4.98 -3.87
CA PHE A 31 4.65 4.85 -2.73
C PHE A 31 5.13 3.43 -2.53
N LEU A 32 6.40 3.30 -2.20
CA LEU A 32 7.01 2.06 -1.73
C LEU A 32 7.57 2.32 -0.33
N ALA A 33 7.28 1.43 0.60
CA ALA A 33 7.80 1.55 1.96
C ALA A 33 8.22 0.16 2.46
N PRO A 34 9.36 0.06 3.17
CA PRO A 34 9.77 -1.23 3.72
C PRO A 34 8.74 -1.77 4.70
N SER A 35 8.48 -3.06 4.62
CA SER A 35 7.76 -3.78 5.66
C SER A 35 8.77 -4.04 6.79
N GLY A 36 8.45 -3.68 8.00
CA GLY A 36 9.40 -3.69 9.12
C GLY A 36 9.98 -5.05 9.49
N ALA A 37 9.40 -6.15 9.06
CA ALA A 37 9.87 -7.49 9.39
C ALA A 37 10.04 -8.32 8.13
N GLY A 38 11.15 -9.08 8.05
CA GLY A 38 11.36 -10.04 6.98
C GLY A 38 11.75 -9.49 5.61
N GLY A 39 12.11 -8.20 5.51
CA GLY A 39 12.56 -7.61 4.25
C GLY A 39 11.49 -7.43 3.20
N GLY A 40 10.22 -7.41 3.59
CA GLY A 40 9.11 -7.19 2.67
C GLY A 40 8.94 -5.75 2.26
N LEU A 41 7.96 -5.50 1.40
CA LEU A 41 7.71 -4.19 0.84
C LEU A 41 6.21 -3.89 0.77
N TRP A 42 5.82 -2.72 1.23
CA TRP A 42 4.50 -2.16 0.97
C TRP A 42 4.53 -1.44 -0.37
N MET A 43 3.54 -1.75 -1.22
CA MET A 43 3.31 -1.06 -2.49
C MET A 43 1.95 -0.39 -2.39
N ILE A 44 1.93 0.94 -2.48
CA ILE A 44 0.74 1.72 -2.18
C ILE A 44 0.39 2.61 -3.38
N GLU A 45 -0.82 2.45 -3.88
CA GLU A 45 -1.38 3.28 -4.94
C GLU A 45 -2.52 4.11 -4.38
N CYS A 46 -2.51 5.43 -4.61
CA CYS A 46 -3.53 6.34 -4.11
C CYS A 46 -4.50 6.71 -5.21
N LYS A 47 -5.80 6.56 -4.96
CA LYS A 47 -6.85 6.93 -5.91
C LYS A 47 -7.85 7.86 -5.23
N ALA A 48 -8.14 8.99 -5.86
CA ALA A 48 -9.12 9.96 -5.39
C ALA A 48 -10.54 9.53 -5.79
N ALA A 49 -10.90 8.29 -5.53
CA ALA A 49 -12.18 7.72 -5.92
C ALA A 49 -12.82 6.99 -4.76
N ARG A 50 -14.15 6.98 -4.72
CA ARG A 50 -14.91 6.16 -3.77
C ARG A 50 -15.18 4.77 -4.33
N THR A 51 -15.37 4.66 -5.63
CA THR A 51 -15.62 3.39 -6.29
C THR A 51 -14.30 2.77 -6.71
N ILE A 52 -14.11 1.51 -6.37
CA ILE A 52 -12.89 0.77 -6.67
C ILE A 52 -13.14 -0.16 -7.85
N HIS A 53 -12.21 -0.13 -8.80
CA HIS A 53 -12.21 -1.02 -9.96
C HIS A 53 -10.95 -1.88 -9.94
N PRO A 54 -11.03 -3.14 -10.37
CA PRO A 54 -9.86 -4.03 -10.40
C PRO A 54 -8.67 -3.47 -11.20
N ALA A 55 -8.93 -2.68 -12.25
CA ALA A 55 -7.88 -2.07 -13.05
C ALA A 55 -6.98 -1.14 -12.23
N MET A 56 -7.44 -0.63 -11.09
CA MET A 56 -6.64 0.22 -10.21
C MET A 56 -5.45 -0.52 -9.59
N ALA A 57 -5.47 -1.85 -9.62
CA ALA A 57 -4.38 -2.67 -9.11
C ALA A 57 -3.34 -3.04 -10.17
N ASN A 58 -3.53 -2.64 -11.43
CA ASN A 58 -2.68 -3.11 -12.53
C ASN A 58 -1.21 -2.76 -12.32
N ALA A 59 -0.91 -1.52 -11.92
CA ALA A 59 0.48 -1.11 -11.68
C ALA A 59 1.12 -1.89 -10.54
N LEU A 60 0.38 -2.13 -9.47
CA LEU A 60 0.87 -2.89 -8.32
C LEU A 60 1.19 -4.33 -8.72
N LEU A 61 0.33 -4.95 -9.52
CA LEU A 61 0.54 -6.32 -9.98
C LEU A 61 1.73 -6.42 -10.93
N ALA A 62 1.89 -5.44 -11.82
CA ALA A 62 3.02 -5.41 -12.74
C ALA A 62 4.35 -5.29 -11.97
N LEU A 63 4.41 -4.42 -10.97
CA LEU A 63 5.61 -4.28 -10.16
C LEU A 63 5.88 -5.54 -9.35
N ARG A 64 4.85 -6.15 -8.77
CA ARG A 64 5.00 -7.42 -8.03
C ARG A 64 5.63 -8.50 -8.89
N ARG A 65 5.16 -8.64 -10.13
CA ARG A 65 5.72 -9.61 -11.07
C ARG A 65 7.19 -9.33 -11.38
N ALA A 66 7.54 -8.06 -11.56
CA ALA A 66 8.91 -7.66 -11.84
C ALA A 66 9.84 -7.92 -10.66
N MET A 67 9.33 -7.90 -9.45
CA MET A 67 10.11 -8.15 -8.24
C MET A 67 10.32 -9.64 -7.93
N GLY A 68 9.68 -10.52 -8.67
CA GLY A 68 9.83 -11.96 -8.45
C GLY A 68 9.23 -12.41 -7.13
N GLY A 69 9.93 -13.26 -6.40
CA GLY A 69 9.43 -13.87 -5.16
C GLY A 69 9.51 -13.03 -3.90
N LYS A 70 9.73 -11.73 -4.00
CA LYS A 70 9.80 -10.89 -2.80
C LYS A 70 8.44 -10.76 -2.14
N SER A 71 8.44 -10.75 -0.81
CA SER A 71 7.23 -10.53 -0.03
C SER A 71 6.74 -9.09 -0.23
N THR A 72 5.50 -8.95 -0.68
CA THR A 72 4.92 -7.62 -0.93
C THR A 72 3.51 -7.55 -0.34
N ARG A 73 3.12 -6.34 0.06
CA ARG A 73 1.76 -6.02 0.48
C ARG A 73 1.25 -4.90 -0.42
N ALA A 74 0.33 -5.22 -1.30
CA ALA A 74 -0.18 -4.29 -2.30
C ALA A 74 -1.51 -3.70 -1.84
N VAL A 75 -1.58 -2.38 -1.79
CA VAL A 75 -2.72 -1.64 -1.27
C VAL A 75 -3.12 -0.54 -2.24
N VAL A 76 -4.42 -0.45 -2.53
CA VAL A 76 -5.02 0.74 -3.15
C VAL A 76 -5.70 1.54 -2.05
N VAL A 77 -5.23 2.76 -1.83
CA VAL A 77 -5.83 3.67 -0.86
C VAL A 77 -6.81 4.57 -1.59
N HIS A 78 -8.04 4.61 -1.09
CA HIS A 78 -9.10 5.37 -1.74
C HIS A 78 -9.97 6.07 -0.71
N ARG A 79 -10.90 6.89 -1.19
CA ARG A 79 -11.90 7.53 -0.32
C ARG A 79 -12.96 6.49 0.03
N SER A 80 -13.27 6.36 1.32
CA SER A 80 -14.36 5.51 1.77
C SER A 80 -15.46 6.35 2.38
N GLY A 81 -16.70 5.93 2.19
CA GLY A 81 -17.87 6.57 2.80
C GLY A 81 -18.32 5.82 4.04
N ALA A 82 -19.27 6.41 4.74
CA ALA A 82 -19.91 5.76 5.87
C ALA A 82 -20.59 4.47 5.39
N GLY A 83 -20.34 3.39 6.09
CA GLY A 83 -20.89 2.09 5.73
C GLY A 83 -20.04 1.26 4.78
N ASP A 84 -18.98 1.84 4.21
CA ASP A 84 -18.05 1.06 3.39
C ASP A 84 -17.24 0.12 4.29
N PRO A 85 -16.89 -1.08 3.82
CA PRO A 85 -16.01 -1.94 4.59
C PRO A 85 -14.64 -1.27 4.78
N PRO A 86 -14.02 -1.42 5.96
CA PRO A 86 -12.73 -0.78 6.22
C PRO A 86 -11.62 -1.27 5.31
N THR A 87 -11.71 -2.54 4.89
CA THR A 87 -10.75 -3.17 4.00
C THR A 87 -11.49 -4.20 3.17
N HIS A 88 -11.19 -4.28 1.89
CA HIS A 88 -11.72 -5.36 1.05
C HIS A 88 -10.71 -5.75 -0.02
N ALA A 89 -10.79 -7.01 -0.46
CA ALA A 89 -9.93 -7.50 -1.52
C ALA A 89 -10.44 -7.04 -2.87
N ILE A 90 -9.57 -6.43 -3.68
CA ILE A 90 -9.87 -6.13 -5.09
C ILE A 90 -9.67 -7.39 -5.92
N MET A 91 -8.58 -8.10 -5.64
CA MET A 91 -8.20 -9.35 -6.25
C MET A 91 -7.20 -10.04 -5.33
N PRO A 92 -6.83 -11.31 -5.57
CA PRO A 92 -5.88 -11.99 -4.71
C PRO A 92 -4.59 -11.18 -4.50
N GLY A 93 -4.27 -10.92 -3.24
CA GLY A 93 -3.04 -10.23 -2.87
C GLY A 93 -3.07 -8.71 -2.97
N VAL A 94 -4.19 -8.10 -3.35
CA VAL A 94 -4.35 -6.64 -3.39
C VAL A 94 -5.57 -6.24 -2.57
N LYS A 95 -5.36 -5.37 -1.60
CA LYS A 95 -6.46 -4.87 -0.75
C LYS A 95 -6.72 -3.39 -1.01
N ALA A 96 -7.97 -2.99 -0.89
CA ALA A 96 -8.37 -1.60 -0.90
C ALA A 96 -8.70 -1.16 0.52
N MET A 97 -8.29 0.04 0.90
CA MET A 97 -8.56 0.59 2.23
C MET A 97 -8.47 2.11 2.21
N ASN A 98 -8.99 2.76 3.24
CA ASN A 98 -8.79 4.19 3.40
C ASN A 98 -7.45 4.49 4.08
N VAL A 99 -7.06 5.77 4.11
CA VAL A 99 -5.77 6.19 4.68
C VAL A 99 -5.66 5.84 6.17
N ARG A 100 -6.76 5.96 6.92
CA ARG A 100 -6.77 5.65 8.35
C ARG A 100 -6.41 4.19 8.61
N ILE A 101 -6.99 3.29 7.83
CA ILE A 101 -6.72 1.85 7.95
C ILE A 101 -5.29 1.56 7.52
N LEU A 102 -4.81 2.19 6.45
CA LEU A 102 -3.42 2.02 6.01
C LEU A 102 -2.43 2.43 7.12
N VAL A 103 -2.62 3.59 7.72
CA VAL A 103 -1.74 4.06 8.80
C VAL A 103 -1.74 3.07 9.96
N ARG A 104 -2.91 2.57 10.33
CA ARG A 104 -3.04 1.56 11.39
C ARG A 104 -2.31 0.27 11.02
N ALA A 105 -2.44 -0.19 9.78
CA ALA A 105 -1.75 -1.39 9.30
C ALA A 105 -0.22 -1.21 9.30
N LEU A 106 0.25 -0.06 8.88
CA LEU A 106 1.68 0.26 8.89
C LEU A 106 2.24 0.30 10.32
N TYR A 107 1.46 0.84 11.24
CA TYR A 107 1.87 0.92 12.64
C TYR A 107 1.90 -0.46 13.31
N ASN A 108 0.92 -1.32 13.01
CA ASN A 108 0.74 -2.62 13.65
C ASN A 108 1.02 -3.79 12.70
N GLN A 109 2.13 -3.73 11.97
CA GLN A 109 2.44 -4.72 10.93
C GLN A 109 2.48 -6.16 11.43
N LYS A 110 2.90 -6.38 12.68
CA LYS A 110 3.00 -7.72 13.27
C LYS A 110 1.64 -8.33 13.59
N THR A 111 0.65 -7.49 13.91
CA THR A 111 -0.66 -7.94 14.35
C THR A 111 -1.77 -7.72 13.33
N TYR A 112 -1.51 -6.92 12.30
CA TYR A 112 -2.50 -6.63 11.29
C TYR A 112 -2.71 -7.86 10.38
N PRO A 113 -3.93 -8.37 10.26
CA PRO A 113 -4.20 -9.54 9.43
C PRO A 113 -4.08 -9.17 7.94
N TRP A 114 -3.16 -9.77 7.28
CA TRP A 114 -2.99 -9.61 5.82
C TRP A 114 -3.41 -10.90 5.06
#